data_a63cb5fcf78f21f236491e6374c39bd5
#
_entry.id   a63cb5fcf78f21f236491e6374c39bd5
#
_cell.length_a   1.000
_cell.length_b   1.000
_cell.length_c   1.000
_cell.angle_alpha   90.00
_cell.angle_beta   90.00
_cell.angle_gamma   90.00
#
_symmetry.space_group_name_H-M   'P 1'
#
loop_
_entity.id
_entity.type
_entity.pdbx_description
1 polymer ?
#
loop_
_entity_poly.entity_id
_entity_poly.type
_entity_poly.pdbx_seq_one_letter_code
_entity_poly.pdbx_strand_id
1 'polypeptide(L)'
;MNKDIYLTNNLNNKKEKFVPLNEKKIGMYVCGPTVYENPHIGNARPLVIFDILFRVLKYKYGKNSVNYIRNITDVDDKIIKSSQENNIAITDLTKKIIKDFTDDCDFLNCETPSDQPKATDHIDLMIKMISELIKKGFAYENKKHVYFQVNKFKDYGKLSNKKLEDLIAGSRVEVSENKKSPEDFVLWKPSIDKEPFWESPWGKGRPGWHLECSAMSKKFLGDEFDIHGGGIDLLFPHHE
;
A
#
# COMPACT_ATOMS: atom_id res chain seq x y z
N MET A 1 1.78 -23.76 26.34
CA MET A 1 3.18 -23.32 26.33
C MET A 1 3.22 -21.88 25.81
N ASN A 2 3.60 -20.93 26.66
CA ASN A 2 3.65 -19.51 26.26
C ASN A 2 5.00 -19.23 25.58
N LYS A 3 5.17 -19.67 24.32
CA LYS A 3 6.40 -19.40 23.57
C LYS A 3 6.36 -17.98 23.00
N ASP A 4 7.45 -17.28 23.12
CA ASP A 4 7.61 -15.96 22.50
C ASP A 4 7.60 -16.05 20.98
N ILE A 5 7.02 -15.03 20.33
CA ILE A 5 7.06 -14.89 18.87
C ILE A 5 8.28 -14.04 18.53
N TYR A 6 9.04 -14.47 17.52
CA TYR A 6 10.18 -13.74 17.00
C TYR A 6 9.94 -13.47 15.52
N LEU A 7 10.05 -12.21 15.12
CA LEU A 7 9.90 -11.75 13.75
C LEU A 7 11.19 -11.06 13.29
N THR A 8 11.48 -11.14 12.00
CA THR A 8 12.55 -10.34 11.40
C THR A 8 12.01 -8.95 11.10
N ASN A 9 12.61 -7.92 11.71
CA ASN A 9 12.26 -6.53 11.46
C ASN A 9 13.18 -5.97 10.36
N ASN A 10 12.59 -5.57 9.24
CA ASN A 10 13.34 -5.03 8.10
C ASN A 10 14.03 -3.70 8.42
N LEU A 11 13.55 -2.93 9.39
CA LEU A 11 14.15 -1.66 9.78
C LEU A 11 15.60 -1.81 10.28
N ASN A 12 15.92 -2.94 10.92
CA ASN A 12 17.25 -3.24 11.45
C ASN A 12 17.81 -4.57 10.96
N ASN A 13 17.06 -5.31 10.13
CA ASN A 13 17.39 -6.64 9.62
C ASN A 13 17.70 -7.68 10.70
N LYS A 14 17.09 -7.54 11.89
CA LYS A 14 17.31 -8.45 13.02
C LYS A 14 16.04 -9.23 13.33
N LYS A 15 16.26 -10.48 13.75
CA LYS A 15 15.19 -11.29 14.34
C LYS A 15 15.07 -10.90 15.81
N GLU A 16 13.93 -10.33 16.17
CA GLU A 16 13.66 -9.82 17.51
C GLU A 16 12.33 -10.33 18.05
N LYS A 17 12.21 -10.31 19.38
CA LYS A 17 10.97 -10.70 20.05
C LYS A 17 9.88 -9.69 19.69
N PHE A 18 8.75 -10.19 19.20
CA PHE A 18 7.58 -9.37 18.95
C PHE A 18 6.91 -9.01 20.28
N VAL A 19 6.80 -7.72 20.53
CA VAL A 19 6.10 -7.13 21.68
C VAL A 19 5.09 -6.14 21.13
N PRO A 20 3.75 -6.45 21.19
CA PRO A 20 2.75 -5.56 20.65
C PRO A 20 2.60 -4.30 21.48
N LEU A 21 2.22 -3.19 20.85
CA LEU A 21 1.88 -1.93 21.50
C LEU A 21 0.74 -2.12 22.52
N ASN A 22 -0.22 -2.98 22.16
CA ASN A 22 -1.32 -3.39 23.02
C ASN A 22 -1.72 -4.83 22.72
N GLU A 23 -1.54 -5.74 23.69
CA GLU A 23 -1.86 -7.16 23.52
C GLU A 23 -3.35 -7.44 23.23
N LYS A 24 -4.25 -6.51 23.56
CA LYS A 24 -5.69 -6.63 23.28
C LYS A 24 -6.09 -6.00 21.94
N LYS A 25 -5.18 -5.25 21.29
CA LYS A 25 -5.46 -4.53 20.03
C LYS A 25 -4.20 -4.45 19.18
N ILE A 26 -3.80 -5.56 18.62
CA ILE A 26 -2.64 -5.66 17.71
C ILE A 26 -3.06 -5.18 16.33
N GLY A 27 -2.41 -4.17 15.79
CA GLY A 27 -2.65 -3.63 14.46
C GLY A 27 -1.74 -4.30 13.43
N MET A 28 -2.32 -4.94 12.42
CA MET A 28 -1.59 -5.53 11.30
C MET A 28 -2.16 -5.01 9.98
N TYR A 29 -1.36 -4.23 9.25
CA TYR A 29 -1.68 -3.78 7.90
C TYR A 29 -0.84 -4.55 6.90
N VAL A 30 -1.47 -5.10 5.85
CA VAL A 30 -0.78 -5.80 4.76
C VAL A 30 -1.20 -5.20 3.43
N CYS A 31 -0.22 -4.83 2.61
CA CYS A 31 -0.48 -4.35 1.26
C CYS A 31 -1.15 -5.48 0.44
N GLY A 32 -2.33 -5.19 -0.07
CA GLY A 32 -3.13 -6.11 -0.86
C GLY A 32 -2.85 -6.04 -2.36
N PRO A 33 -3.62 -6.75 -3.19
CA PRO A 33 -3.39 -6.81 -4.62
C PRO A 33 -3.83 -5.55 -5.35
N THR A 34 -3.16 -5.26 -6.48
CA THR A 34 -3.70 -4.41 -7.53
C THR A 34 -4.51 -5.28 -8.49
N VAL A 35 -5.81 -4.98 -8.63
CA VAL A 35 -6.77 -5.88 -9.29
C VAL A 35 -6.90 -5.60 -10.80
N TYR A 36 -5.81 -5.78 -11.55
CA TYR A 36 -5.74 -5.57 -13.00
C TYR A 36 -5.73 -6.88 -13.82
N GLU A 37 -5.32 -7.99 -13.21
CA GLU A 37 -5.27 -9.33 -13.80
C GLU A 37 -5.45 -10.40 -12.72
N ASN A 38 -5.69 -11.64 -13.13
CA ASN A 38 -5.82 -12.76 -12.19
C ASN A 38 -4.52 -12.96 -11.39
N PRO A 39 -4.62 -13.24 -10.08
CA PRO A 39 -3.44 -13.48 -9.26
C PRO A 39 -2.70 -14.74 -9.73
N HIS A 40 -1.40 -14.75 -9.55
CA HIS A 40 -0.54 -15.91 -9.79
C HIS A 40 0.06 -16.43 -8.49
N ILE A 41 0.71 -17.58 -8.53
CA ILE A 41 1.27 -18.24 -7.33
C ILE A 41 2.22 -17.35 -6.52
N GLY A 42 2.90 -16.39 -7.16
CA GLY A 42 3.73 -15.41 -6.47
C GLY A 42 2.94 -14.49 -5.56
N ASN A 43 1.70 -14.16 -5.92
CA ASN A 43 0.81 -13.34 -5.09
C ASN A 43 0.25 -14.15 -3.91
N ALA A 44 0.11 -15.48 -4.05
CA ALA A 44 -0.36 -16.36 -2.98
C ALA A 44 0.63 -16.42 -1.81
N ARG A 45 1.92 -16.31 -2.07
CA ARG A 45 2.96 -16.42 -1.03
C ARG A 45 2.78 -15.41 0.11
N PRO A 46 2.71 -14.10 -0.10
CA PRO A 46 2.46 -13.15 0.99
C PRO A 46 1.10 -13.38 1.65
N LEU A 47 0.05 -13.76 0.91
CA LEU A 47 -1.26 -14.07 1.48
C LEU A 47 -1.17 -15.16 2.54
N VAL A 48 -0.59 -16.31 2.21
CA VAL A 48 -0.44 -17.46 3.12
C VAL A 48 0.48 -17.12 4.30
N ILE A 49 1.59 -16.42 4.07
CA ILE A 49 2.54 -16.04 5.13
C ILE A 49 1.87 -15.13 6.16
N PHE A 50 1.14 -14.11 5.71
CA PHE A 50 0.47 -13.18 6.63
C PHE A 50 -0.78 -13.79 7.26
N ASP A 51 -1.46 -14.74 6.61
CA ASP A 51 -2.52 -15.54 7.22
C ASP A 51 -1.97 -16.40 8.39
N ILE A 52 -0.85 -17.08 8.18
CA ILE A 52 -0.18 -17.85 9.25
C ILE A 52 0.17 -16.92 10.42
N LEU A 53 0.74 -15.76 10.14
CA LEU A 53 1.07 -14.78 11.19
C LEU A 53 -0.18 -14.33 11.94
N PHE A 54 -1.26 -13.99 11.23
CA PHE A 54 -2.54 -13.60 11.80
C PHE A 54 -3.08 -14.68 12.74
N ARG A 55 -3.10 -15.96 12.31
CA ARG A 55 -3.54 -17.10 13.13
C ARG A 55 -2.66 -17.30 14.36
N VAL A 56 -1.34 -17.18 14.22
CA VAL A 56 -0.39 -17.30 15.35
C VAL A 56 -0.60 -16.20 16.37
N LEU A 57 -0.81 -14.96 15.93
CA LEU A 57 -1.12 -13.83 16.81
C LEU A 57 -2.46 -14.04 17.54
N LYS A 58 -3.51 -14.44 16.82
CA LYS A 58 -4.81 -14.80 17.43
C LYS A 58 -4.70 -15.92 18.44
N TYR A 59 -3.91 -16.95 18.15
CA TYR A 59 -3.68 -18.07 19.05
C TYR A 59 -2.97 -17.62 20.34
N LYS A 60 -1.99 -16.74 20.23
CA LYS A 60 -1.22 -16.28 21.39
C LYS A 60 -1.94 -15.23 22.23
N TYR A 61 -2.53 -14.23 21.60
CA TYR A 61 -3.07 -13.03 22.28
C TYR A 61 -4.60 -13.05 22.40
N GLY A 62 -5.28 -13.98 21.73
CA GLY A 62 -6.72 -14.14 21.76
C GLY A 62 -7.39 -13.88 20.41
N LYS A 63 -8.52 -14.54 20.17
CA LYS A 63 -9.21 -14.52 18.88
C LYS A 63 -9.57 -13.12 18.36
N ASN A 64 -9.88 -12.19 19.26
CA ASN A 64 -10.36 -10.84 18.94
C ASN A 64 -9.28 -9.76 19.19
N SER A 65 -8.02 -10.15 19.41
CA SER A 65 -6.95 -9.22 19.75
C SER A 65 -6.25 -8.62 18.55
N VAL A 66 -6.48 -9.14 17.34
CA VAL A 66 -5.77 -8.70 16.12
C VAL A 66 -6.74 -8.01 15.16
N ASN A 67 -6.43 -6.77 14.83
CA ASN A 67 -7.09 -6.02 13.76
C ASN A 67 -6.24 -6.12 12.50
N TYR A 68 -6.61 -7.03 11.60
CA TYR A 68 -5.92 -7.29 10.34
C TYR A 68 -6.60 -6.55 9.19
N ILE A 69 -5.89 -5.58 8.61
CA ILE A 69 -6.32 -4.80 7.46
C ILE A 69 -5.52 -5.20 6.24
N ARG A 70 -6.20 -5.52 5.14
CA ARG A 70 -5.58 -5.77 3.83
C ARG A 70 -6.35 -4.99 2.77
N ASN A 71 -5.71 -3.98 2.17
CA ASN A 71 -6.37 -3.17 1.16
C ASN A 71 -6.56 -3.90 -0.18
N ILE A 72 -7.37 -3.28 -1.04
CA ILE A 72 -7.49 -3.61 -2.46
C ILE A 72 -7.20 -2.34 -3.23
N THR A 73 -6.19 -2.39 -4.11
CA THR A 73 -5.89 -1.32 -5.05
C THR A 73 -6.74 -1.52 -6.30
N ASP A 74 -7.83 -0.76 -6.39
CA ASP A 74 -8.83 -0.81 -7.47
C ASP A 74 -8.78 0.42 -8.39
N VAL A 75 -7.74 1.25 -8.25
CA VAL A 75 -7.37 2.34 -9.15
C VAL A 75 -5.86 2.36 -9.35
N ASP A 76 -5.40 2.19 -10.59
CA ASP A 76 -3.98 2.19 -10.96
C ASP A 76 -3.84 2.28 -12.48
N ASP A 77 -2.69 2.74 -12.99
CA ASP A 77 -2.40 2.81 -14.42
C ASP A 77 -2.50 1.43 -15.11
N LYS A 78 -2.13 0.34 -14.40
CA LYS A 78 -2.25 -1.03 -14.91
C LYS A 78 -3.71 -1.44 -15.09
N ILE A 79 -4.59 -1.03 -14.17
CA ILE A 79 -6.02 -1.31 -14.27
C ILE A 79 -6.62 -0.57 -15.48
N ILE A 80 -6.26 0.71 -15.65
CA ILE A 80 -6.68 1.52 -16.80
C ILE A 80 -6.23 0.86 -18.11
N LYS A 81 -4.97 0.49 -18.19
CA LYS A 81 -4.39 -0.19 -19.36
C LYS A 81 -5.08 -1.52 -19.64
N SER A 82 -5.25 -2.37 -18.65
CA SER A 82 -5.91 -3.68 -18.78
C SER A 82 -7.36 -3.53 -19.24
N SER A 83 -8.10 -2.56 -18.69
CA SER A 83 -9.46 -2.23 -19.10
C SER A 83 -9.54 -1.84 -20.58
N GLN A 84 -8.61 -0.99 -21.04
CA GLN A 84 -8.54 -0.55 -22.43
C GLN A 84 -8.17 -1.69 -23.39
N GLU A 85 -7.15 -2.49 -23.05
CA GLU A 85 -6.68 -3.62 -23.88
C GLU A 85 -7.74 -4.71 -24.04
N ASN A 86 -8.53 -4.95 -22.98
CA ASN A 86 -9.61 -5.95 -23.00
C ASN A 86 -10.98 -5.37 -23.43
N ASN A 87 -11.06 -4.06 -23.66
CA ASN A 87 -12.31 -3.36 -24.01
C ASN A 87 -13.46 -3.65 -23.02
N ILE A 88 -13.16 -3.65 -21.73
CA ILE A 88 -14.11 -3.82 -20.63
C ILE A 88 -14.08 -2.61 -19.69
N ALA A 89 -15.22 -2.30 -19.06
CA ALA A 89 -15.28 -1.23 -18.08
C ALA A 89 -14.38 -1.54 -16.86
N ILE A 90 -13.71 -0.52 -16.33
CA ILE A 90 -12.83 -0.66 -15.14
C ILE A 90 -13.59 -1.31 -13.98
N THR A 91 -14.83 -0.90 -13.76
CA THR A 91 -15.70 -1.44 -12.70
C THR A 91 -15.98 -2.93 -12.84
N ASP A 92 -16.16 -3.41 -14.07
CA ASP A 92 -16.44 -4.83 -14.35
C ASP A 92 -15.14 -5.64 -14.23
N LEU A 93 -14.02 -5.11 -14.73
CA LEU A 93 -12.69 -5.72 -14.58
C LEU A 93 -12.36 -5.90 -13.10
N THR A 94 -12.38 -4.80 -12.33
CA THR A 94 -11.99 -4.84 -10.91
C THR A 94 -12.92 -5.73 -10.10
N LYS A 95 -14.24 -5.69 -10.36
CA LYS A 95 -15.22 -6.56 -9.69
C LYS A 95 -14.93 -8.04 -9.95
N LYS A 96 -14.64 -8.41 -11.21
CA LYS A 96 -14.28 -9.78 -11.59
C LYS A 96 -13.01 -10.22 -10.87
N ILE A 97 -11.93 -9.43 -10.96
CA ILE A 97 -10.63 -9.80 -10.37
C ILE A 97 -10.70 -9.86 -8.83
N ILE A 98 -11.45 -8.97 -8.17
CA ILE A 98 -11.68 -9.04 -6.72
C ILE A 98 -12.37 -10.36 -6.35
N LYS A 99 -13.37 -10.78 -7.15
CA LYS A 99 -14.04 -12.06 -6.92
C LYS A 99 -13.08 -13.23 -7.08
N ASP A 100 -12.34 -13.28 -8.18
CA ASP A 100 -11.36 -14.35 -8.45
C ASP A 100 -10.30 -14.40 -7.34
N PHE A 101 -9.79 -13.25 -6.90
CA PHE A 101 -8.86 -13.14 -5.77
C PHE A 101 -9.47 -13.66 -4.46
N THR A 102 -10.74 -13.39 -4.20
CA THR A 102 -11.42 -13.87 -2.99
C THR A 102 -11.60 -15.40 -3.05
N ASP A 103 -12.02 -15.93 -4.19
CA ASP A 103 -12.15 -17.37 -4.42
C ASP A 103 -10.79 -18.09 -4.22
N ASP A 104 -9.69 -17.48 -4.69
CA ASP A 104 -8.33 -18.01 -4.48
C ASP A 104 -7.91 -17.97 -3.00
N CYS A 105 -8.24 -16.90 -2.27
CA CYS A 105 -7.99 -16.82 -0.82
C CYS A 105 -8.73 -17.95 -0.07
N ASP A 106 -9.99 -18.21 -0.42
CA ASP A 106 -10.80 -19.26 0.16
C ASP A 106 -10.24 -20.66 -0.19
N PHE A 107 -9.83 -20.86 -1.44
CA PHE A 107 -9.18 -22.11 -1.88
C PHE A 107 -7.89 -22.38 -1.11
N LEU A 108 -7.10 -21.34 -0.82
CA LEU A 108 -5.88 -21.42 -0.01
C LEU A 108 -6.16 -21.51 1.50
N ASN A 109 -7.43 -21.53 1.90
CA ASN A 109 -7.86 -21.56 3.29
C ASN A 109 -7.31 -20.39 4.12
N CYS A 110 -7.12 -19.24 3.50
CA CYS A 110 -6.75 -18.00 4.19
C CYS A 110 -7.96 -17.41 4.92
N GLU A 111 -7.78 -17.00 6.17
CA GLU A 111 -8.85 -16.31 6.90
C GLU A 111 -9.12 -14.91 6.30
N THR A 112 -10.38 -14.50 6.30
CA THR A 112 -10.77 -13.15 5.89
C THR A 112 -10.17 -12.12 6.84
N PRO A 113 -9.52 -11.06 6.34
CA PRO A 113 -9.08 -9.94 7.18
C PRO A 113 -10.23 -9.28 7.94
N SER A 114 -9.92 -8.53 8.98
CA SER A 114 -10.92 -7.75 9.74
C SER A 114 -11.62 -6.71 8.85
N ASP A 115 -10.84 -6.07 7.96
CA ASP A 115 -11.33 -5.15 6.93
C ASP A 115 -10.52 -5.26 5.65
N GLN A 116 -11.18 -5.04 4.50
CA GLN A 116 -10.58 -4.99 3.16
C GLN A 116 -10.97 -3.69 2.43
N PRO A 117 -10.39 -2.55 2.84
CA PRO A 117 -10.73 -1.27 2.23
C PRO A 117 -10.26 -1.19 0.77
N LYS A 118 -11.09 -0.61 -0.10
CA LYS A 118 -10.72 -0.29 -1.48
C LYS A 118 -10.12 1.11 -1.54
N ALA A 119 -9.14 1.32 -2.42
CA ALA A 119 -8.54 2.62 -2.62
C ALA A 119 -9.56 3.67 -3.05
N THR A 120 -10.48 3.32 -3.97
CA THR A 120 -11.51 4.23 -4.48
C THR A 120 -12.50 4.72 -3.43
N ASP A 121 -12.71 3.98 -2.34
CA ASP A 121 -13.58 4.38 -1.23
C ASP A 121 -12.89 5.38 -0.27
N HIS A 122 -11.61 5.71 -0.52
CA HIS A 122 -10.77 6.48 0.41
C HIS A 122 -10.03 7.65 -0.24
N ILE A 123 -10.50 8.10 -1.42
CA ILE A 123 -9.86 9.19 -2.18
C ILE A 123 -9.82 10.50 -1.39
N ASP A 124 -10.90 10.88 -0.71
CA ASP A 124 -10.94 12.11 0.09
C ASP A 124 -9.90 12.11 1.21
N LEU A 125 -9.65 10.93 1.79
CA LEU A 125 -8.62 10.75 2.80
C LEU A 125 -7.23 10.95 2.22
N MET A 126 -6.98 10.45 1.02
CA MET A 126 -5.72 10.63 0.30
C MET A 126 -5.49 12.11 -0.06
N ILE A 127 -6.51 12.80 -0.58
CA ILE A 127 -6.47 14.24 -0.89
C ILE A 127 -6.12 15.05 0.38
N LYS A 128 -6.74 14.70 1.51
CA LYS A 128 -6.43 15.34 2.80
C LYS A 128 -4.97 15.12 3.20
N MET A 129 -4.47 13.89 3.10
CA MET A 129 -3.07 13.56 3.43
C MET A 129 -2.10 14.32 2.52
N ILE A 130 -2.34 14.38 1.21
CA ILE A 130 -1.53 15.17 0.27
C ILE A 130 -1.50 16.64 0.69
N SER A 131 -2.67 17.23 1.01
CA SER A 131 -2.77 18.61 1.44
C SER A 131 -1.96 18.89 2.71
N GLU A 132 -1.97 17.95 3.66
CA GLU A 132 -1.14 18.03 4.87
C GLU A 132 0.36 17.94 4.54
N LEU A 133 0.77 17.09 3.61
CA LEU A 133 2.15 16.96 3.18
C LEU A 133 2.66 18.23 2.47
N ILE A 134 1.83 18.84 1.63
CA ILE A 134 2.15 20.13 1.00
C ILE A 134 2.32 21.22 2.07
N LYS A 135 1.38 21.32 3.01
CA LYS A 135 1.45 22.30 4.12
C LYS A 135 2.70 22.13 4.98
N LYS A 136 3.15 20.88 5.17
CA LYS A 136 4.38 20.57 5.91
C LYS A 136 5.67 20.72 5.09
N GLY A 137 5.58 20.99 3.79
CA GLY A 137 6.72 21.17 2.89
C GLY A 137 7.37 19.87 2.41
N PHE A 138 6.68 18.71 2.56
CA PHE A 138 7.12 17.41 2.06
C PHE A 138 6.60 17.07 0.66
N ALA A 139 5.66 17.85 0.15
CA ALA A 139 5.12 17.67 -1.19
C ALA A 139 4.98 19.02 -1.90
N TYR A 140 4.93 18.98 -3.22
CA TYR A 140 4.76 20.17 -4.06
C TYR A 140 3.89 19.85 -5.28
N GLU A 141 3.17 20.86 -5.76
CA GLU A 141 2.45 20.81 -7.03
C GLU A 141 3.34 21.28 -8.18
N ASN A 142 3.27 20.61 -9.31
CA ASN A 142 3.79 21.07 -10.60
C ASN A 142 2.92 20.57 -11.75
N LYS A 143 2.38 21.46 -12.57
CA LYS A 143 1.50 21.14 -13.72
C LYS A 143 0.37 20.16 -13.37
N LYS A 144 -0.36 20.44 -12.29
CA LYS A 144 -1.48 19.63 -11.75
C LYS A 144 -1.08 18.24 -11.21
N HIS A 145 0.20 17.88 -11.26
CA HIS A 145 0.71 16.74 -10.51
C HIS A 145 1.10 17.19 -9.10
N VAL A 146 0.96 16.31 -8.14
CA VAL A 146 1.57 16.52 -6.82
C VAL A 146 2.61 15.43 -6.59
N TYR A 147 3.80 15.84 -6.19
CA TYR A 147 4.94 14.96 -5.93
C TYR A 147 5.35 15.03 -4.47
N PHE A 148 5.72 13.88 -3.92
CA PHE A 148 6.45 13.81 -2.66
C PHE A 148 7.90 14.18 -2.90
N GLN A 149 8.44 15.09 -2.09
CA GLN A 149 9.81 15.56 -2.19
C GLN A 149 10.72 14.71 -1.30
N VAL A 150 11.29 13.66 -1.87
CA VAL A 150 12.04 12.62 -1.15
C VAL A 150 13.19 13.19 -0.33
N ASN A 151 13.96 14.15 -0.90
CA ASN A 151 15.11 14.75 -0.23
C ASN A 151 14.76 15.60 1.01
N LYS A 152 13.48 15.90 1.24
CA LYS A 152 13.00 16.55 2.47
C LYS A 152 12.78 15.59 3.62
N PHE A 153 12.61 14.30 3.32
CA PHE A 153 12.40 13.27 4.33
C PHE A 153 13.72 12.53 4.60
N LYS A 154 14.41 12.95 5.67
CA LYS A 154 15.78 12.51 5.99
C LYS A 154 15.95 11.01 6.20
N ASP A 155 14.87 10.34 6.63
CA ASP A 155 14.87 8.91 6.92
C ASP A 155 14.42 8.05 5.74
N TYR A 156 14.17 8.66 4.55
CA TYR A 156 13.78 7.91 3.36
C TYR A 156 14.90 6.96 2.90
N GLY A 157 14.55 5.71 2.64
CA GLY A 157 15.51 4.64 2.34
C GLY A 157 16.01 3.87 3.57
N LYS A 158 15.62 4.28 4.79
CA LYS A 158 16.07 3.64 6.04
C LYS A 158 15.47 2.25 6.23
N LEU A 159 14.20 2.05 5.84
CA LEU A 159 13.52 0.76 5.93
C LEU A 159 14.14 -0.27 4.99
N SER A 160 14.43 0.10 3.75
CA SER A 160 15.03 -0.77 2.73
C SER A 160 16.55 -0.86 2.83
N ASN A 161 17.16 -0.05 3.71
CA ASN A 161 18.62 0.11 3.84
C ASN A 161 19.28 0.49 2.49
N LYS A 162 18.60 1.32 1.69
CA LYS A 162 19.08 1.83 0.40
C LYS A 162 19.50 3.28 0.52
N LYS A 163 20.58 3.64 -0.19
CA LYS A 163 20.96 5.02 -0.36
C LYS A 163 20.14 5.67 -1.46
N LEU A 164 19.91 6.98 -1.37
CA LEU A 164 19.13 7.73 -2.35
C LEU A 164 19.67 7.55 -3.78
N GLU A 165 20.97 7.43 -3.94
CA GLU A 165 21.67 7.22 -5.22
C GLU A 165 21.34 5.87 -5.87
N ASP A 166 21.16 4.82 -5.04
CA ASP A 166 20.77 3.48 -5.50
C ASP A 166 19.33 3.45 -6.00
N LEU A 167 18.51 4.41 -5.56
CA LEU A 167 17.11 4.54 -5.88
C LEU A 167 16.91 5.01 -7.31
N ILE A 168 17.82 5.85 -7.82
CA ILE A 168 17.79 6.39 -9.19
C ILE A 168 18.22 5.31 -10.18
N ALA A 169 19.17 4.46 -9.82
CA ALA A 169 19.75 3.46 -10.71
C ALA A 169 18.89 2.21 -10.92
N GLY A 170 17.99 1.87 -9.99
CA GLY A 170 17.22 0.62 -10.01
C GLY A 170 15.69 0.77 -10.03
N SER A 171 15.18 1.98 -9.99
CA SER A 171 13.75 2.19 -9.84
C SER A 171 13.03 2.29 -11.18
N ARG A 172 11.79 1.79 -11.20
CA ARG A 172 10.76 2.13 -12.19
C ARG A 172 10.34 3.60 -12.05
N VAL A 173 11.33 4.53 -12.00
CA VAL A 173 11.07 5.95 -11.86
C VAL A 173 10.64 6.47 -13.22
N GLU A 174 9.39 6.85 -13.36
CA GLU A 174 8.94 7.66 -14.49
C GLU A 174 9.82 8.92 -14.55
N VAL A 175 10.67 9.00 -15.57
CA VAL A 175 11.43 10.20 -15.86
C VAL A 175 10.43 11.25 -16.34
N SER A 176 10.14 12.21 -15.51
CA SER A 176 9.24 13.32 -15.86
C SER A 176 9.97 14.65 -15.64
N GLU A 177 9.96 15.50 -16.67
CA GLU A 177 10.47 16.89 -16.58
C GLU A 177 9.72 17.75 -15.54
N ASN A 178 8.61 17.21 -15.01
CA ASN A 178 7.82 17.91 -14.00
C ASN A 178 8.31 17.67 -12.57
N LYS A 179 9.27 16.77 -12.35
CA LYS A 179 9.85 16.51 -11.03
C LYS A 179 10.98 17.48 -10.71
N LYS A 180 11.11 17.87 -9.45
CA LYS A 180 12.27 18.65 -8.97
C LYS A 180 13.52 17.80 -8.85
N SER A 181 13.34 16.54 -8.51
CA SER A 181 14.40 15.54 -8.38
C SER A 181 13.92 14.20 -8.94
N PRO A 182 14.81 13.40 -9.56
CA PRO A 182 14.42 12.12 -10.17
C PRO A 182 13.75 11.13 -9.21
N GLU A 183 14.17 11.14 -7.94
CA GLU A 183 13.69 10.30 -6.86
C GLU A 183 12.27 10.66 -6.37
N ASP A 184 11.79 11.88 -6.65
CA ASP A 184 10.46 12.30 -6.24
C ASP A 184 9.40 11.40 -6.89
N PHE A 185 8.35 11.07 -6.17
CA PHE A 185 7.29 10.22 -6.70
C PHE A 185 5.92 10.90 -6.63
N VAL A 186 5.02 10.44 -7.52
CA VAL A 186 3.72 11.07 -7.67
C VAL A 186 2.78 10.68 -6.54
N LEU A 187 2.11 11.68 -5.96
CA LEU A 187 1.02 11.51 -4.99
C LEU A 187 -0.35 11.75 -5.64
N TRP A 188 -0.41 12.65 -6.63
CA TRP A 188 -1.61 12.95 -7.41
C TRP A 188 -1.25 13.13 -8.88
N LYS A 189 -1.97 12.45 -9.77
CA LYS A 189 -1.76 12.48 -11.21
C LYS A 189 -3.02 12.99 -11.91
N PRO A 190 -2.95 14.01 -12.77
CA PRO A 190 -4.10 14.47 -13.55
C PRO A 190 -4.59 13.32 -14.45
N SER A 191 -5.90 13.15 -14.54
CA SER A 191 -6.53 12.20 -15.44
C SER A 191 -6.80 12.86 -16.79
N ILE A 192 -6.61 12.09 -17.86
CA ILE A 192 -6.98 12.46 -19.22
C ILE A 192 -8.35 11.86 -19.59
N ASP A 193 -8.85 12.20 -20.77
CA ASP A 193 -10.15 11.72 -21.25
C ASP A 193 -10.25 10.18 -21.18
N LYS A 194 -11.38 9.70 -20.67
CA LYS A 194 -11.72 8.28 -20.45
C LYS A 194 -11.00 7.60 -19.29
N GLU A 195 -10.15 8.30 -18.54
CA GLU A 195 -9.59 7.78 -17.30
C GLU A 195 -10.49 8.10 -16.10
N PRO A 196 -10.50 7.27 -15.06
CA PRO A 196 -11.19 7.58 -13.82
C PRO A 196 -10.57 8.84 -13.20
N PHE A 197 -11.41 9.71 -12.63
CA PHE A 197 -10.97 10.92 -11.96
C PHE A 197 -11.82 11.27 -10.76
N TRP A 198 -11.22 11.99 -9.86
CA TRP A 198 -11.87 12.63 -8.72
C TRP A 198 -11.48 14.12 -8.71
N GLU A 199 -12.40 14.95 -8.21
CA GLU A 199 -12.11 16.37 -8.01
C GLU A 199 -11.12 16.56 -6.85
N SER A 200 -10.18 17.45 -7.02
CA SER A 200 -9.18 17.78 -6.01
C SER A 200 -8.77 19.25 -6.11
N PRO A 201 -8.07 19.79 -5.09
CA PRO A 201 -7.52 21.15 -5.18
C PRO A 201 -6.57 21.39 -6.37
N TRP A 202 -5.99 20.31 -6.91
CA TRP A 202 -5.06 20.35 -8.05
C TRP A 202 -5.74 20.04 -9.38
N GLY A 203 -7.06 19.87 -9.37
CA GLY A 203 -7.89 19.54 -10.52
C GLY A 203 -8.26 18.05 -10.59
N LYS A 204 -8.95 17.69 -11.67
CA LYS A 204 -9.37 16.30 -11.93
C LYS A 204 -8.18 15.38 -12.06
N GLY A 205 -8.17 14.28 -11.29
CA GLY A 205 -7.06 13.36 -11.28
C GLY A 205 -7.30 12.14 -10.40
N ARG A 206 -6.24 11.40 -10.15
CA ARG A 206 -6.23 10.17 -9.35
C ARG A 206 -5.01 10.10 -8.42
N PRO A 207 -5.08 9.34 -7.32
CA PRO A 207 -3.94 9.18 -6.41
C PRO A 207 -2.81 8.41 -7.06
N GLY A 208 -1.58 8.67 -6.61
CA GLY A 208 -0.43 7.81 -6.85
C GLY A 208 -0.46 6.59 -5.94
N TRP A 209 0.01 5.47 -6.44
CA TRP A 209 -0.03 4.16 -5.78
C TRP A 209 0.57 4.13 -4.36
N HIS A 210 1.68 4.88 -4.12
CA HIS A 210 2.38 4.84 -2.83
C HIS A 210 1.61 5.45 -1.66
N LEU A 211 0.62 6.30 -1.94
CA LEU A 211 -0.15 7.01 -0.91
C LEU A 211 -1.23 6.15 -0.27
N GLU A 212 -1.75 5.16 -0.99
CA GLU A 212 -2.93 4.38 -0.59
C GLU A 212 -2.75 3.67 0.75
N CYS A 213 -1.66 2.89 0.86
CA CYS A 213 -1.36 2.14 2.08
C CYS A 213 -1.14 3.05 3.28
N SER A 214 -0.45 4.19 3.10
CA SER A 214 -0.22 5.17 4.17
C SER A 214 -1.53 5.79 4.66
N ALA A 215 -2.42 6.17 3.74
CA ALA A 215 -3.69 6.78 4.09
C ALA A 215 -4.64 5.78 4.78
N MET A 216 -4.75 4.56 4.25
CA MET A 216 -5.64 3.54 4.79
C MET A 216 -5.12 2.94 6.10
N SER A 217 -3.81 2.67 6.23
CA SER A 217 -3.24 2.18 7.49
C SER A 217 -3.47 3.17 8.61
N LYS A 218 -3.22 4.46 8.38
CA LYS A 218 -3.50 5.53 9.34
C LYS A 218 -4.97 5.59 9.76
N LYS A 219 -5.90 5.45 8.80
CA LYS A 219 -7.34 5.47 9.08
C LYS A 219 -7.79 4.32 9.97
N PHE A 220 -7.34 3.09 9.66
CA PHE A 220 -7.86 1.89 10.31
C PHE A 220 -7.08 1.51 11.58
N LEU A 221 -5.78 1.84 11.65
CA LEU A 221 -4.90 1.42 12.74
C LEU A 221 -4.34 2.60 13.56
N GLY A 222 -4.40 3.83 13.04
CA GLY A 222 -3.86 5.01 13.71
C GLY A 222 -2.47 5.41 13.21
N ASP A 223 -1.84 6.35 13.90
CA ASP A 223 -0.52 6.87 13.55
C ASP A 223 0.61 5.85 13.83
N GLU A 224 0.39 4.97 14.80
CA GLU A 224 1.30 3.90 15.19
C GLU A 224 0.55 2.56 15.23
N PHE A 225 1.16 1.51 14.69
CA PHE A 225 0.63 0.16 14.72
C PHE A 225 1.75 -0.87 14.67
N ASP A 226 1.45 -2.15 14.93
CA ASP A 226 2.46 -3.15 15.25
C ASP A 226 3.17 -3.73 14.03
N ILE A 227 2.44 -3.99 12.93
CA ILE A 227 2.96 -4.73 11.78
C ILE A 227 2.52 -4.07 10.48
N HIS A 228 3.48 -3.66 9.66
CA HIS A 228 3.29 -3.31 8.26
C HIS A 228 3.91 -4.42 7.40
N GLY A 229 3.09 -5.10 6.62
CA GLY A 229 3.47 -6.26 5.81
C GLY A 229 3.19 -6.08 4.33
N GLY A 230 3.89 -6.88 3.52
CA GLY A 230 3.72 -6.96 2.08
C GLY A 230 4.78 -7.86 1.45
N GLY A 231 4.78 -7.98 0.12
CA GLY A 231 5.84 -8.65 -0.61
C GLY A 231 7.19 -7.95 -0.40
N ILE A 232 8.28 -8.71 -0.37
CA ILE A 232 9.64 -8.14 -0.20
C ILE A 232 10.01 -7.21 -1.36
N ASP A 233 9.43 -7.41 -2.52
CA ASP A 233 9.55 -6.56 -3.71
C ASP A 233 8.90 -5.18 -3.54
N LEU A 234 8.00 -5.03 -2.56
CA LEU A 234 7.34 -3.78 -2.21
C LEU A 234 8.11 -2.97 -1.16
N LEU A 235 9.14 -3.57 -0.53
CA LEU A 235 9.90 -2.91 0.53
C LEU A 235 10.41 -1.55 0.07
N PHE A 236 10.90 -1.49 -1.17
CA PHE A 236 11.29 -0.25 -1.82
C PHE A 236 10.69 -0.17 -3.23
N PRO A 237 10.12 0.97 -3.59
CA PRO A 237 9.90 2.21 -2.80
C PRO A 237 8.57 2.27 -2.05
N HIS A 238 7.73 1.23 -2.15
CA HIS A 238 6.32 1.31 -1.76
C HIS A 238 6.10 1.37 -0.23
N HIS A 239 6.94 0.69 0.55
CA HIS A 239 6.80 0.65 2.02
C HIS A 239 7.64 1.72 2.75
N GLU A 240 8.52 2.45 2.05
CA GLU A 240 9.20 3.61 2.63
C GLU A 240 8.22 4.72 2.95
#